data_825937c0b3aee912e9b4bb9696f7ccab
#
_entry.id   825937c0b3aee912e9b4bb9696f7ccab
#
_cell.length_a   1.000
_cell.length_b   1.000
_cell.length_c   1.000
_cell.angle_alpha   90.00
_cell.angle_beta   90.00
_cell.angle_gamma   90.00
#
_symmetry.space_group_name_H-M   'P 1'
#
loop_
_entity.id
_entity.type
_entity.pdbx_description
1 polymer ?
#
loop_
_entity_poly.entity_id
_entity_poly.type
_entity_poly.pdbx_seq_one_letter_code
_entity_poly.pdbx_strand_id
1 'polypeptide(L)'
;NRRRPVFDATLWYWKLSLSSLIISMIIWLFNLFESNYILSIVFAFGFLYSLLQGMVYKIIPFLSWFHLSSKGYFKLPTIREFIDEKYIKIHFFVHLISIVFFILSYFENNLIYSASILFLISNILFFINCLNAVKKYIAITKTAPMDLSAFK
;
A
#
# COMPACT_ATOMS: atom_id res chain seq x y z
N ASN A 1 28.76 -11.02 9.43
CA ASN A 1 28.00 -9.76 9.46
C ASN A 1 26.57 -10.04 8.99
N ARG A 2 25.68 -10.48 9.89
CA ARG A 2 24.25 -10.58 9.59
C ARG A 2 23.72 -9.16 9.45
N ARG A 3 23.38 -8.73 8.23
CA ARG A 3 22.59 -7.53 7.99
C ARG A 3 21.28 -7.69 8.77
N ARG A 4 20.96 -6.72 9.63
CA ARG A 4 19.68 -6.71 10.35
C ARG A 4 18.56 -6.89 9.34
N PRO A 5 17.57 -7.78 9.57
CA PRO A 5 16.43 -7.91 8.67
C PRO A 5 15.75 -6.55 8.60
N VAL A 6 15.78 -5.93 7.44
CA VAL A 6 15.14 -4.64 7.26
C VAL A 6 13.65 -4.91 7.11
N PHE A 7 12.91 -4.45 8.10
CA PHE A 7 11.46 -4.57 8.13
C PHE A 7 10.85 -3.75 6.98
N ASP A 8 9.96 -4.33 6.20
CA ASP A 8 9.30 -3.69 5.06
C ASP A 8 7.78 -3.82 5.26
N ALA A 9 7.14 -2.69 5.59
CA ALA A 9 5.70 -2.65 5.85
C ALA A 9 4.86 -3.03 4.62
N THR A 10 5.40 -2.88 3.40
CA THR A 10 4.69 -3.27 2.17
C THR A 10 4.50 -4.78 2.06
N LEU A 11 5.36 -5.59 2.70
CA LEU A 11 5.21 -7.02 2.75
C LEU A 11 3.93 -7.47 3.48
N TRP A 12 3.39 -6.65 4.37
CA TRP A 12 2.12 -6.95 5.04
C TRP A 12 0.94 -6.95 4.08
N TYR A 13 0.94 -6.02 3.12
CA TYR A 13 -0.07 -5.99 2.05
C TYR A 13 0.00 -7.24 1.17
N TRP A 14 1.20 -7.69 0.83
CA TRP A 14 1.41 -8.92 0.06
C TRP A 14 0.93 -10.16 0.82
N LYS A 15 1.27 -10.25 2.12
CA LYS A 15 0.81 -11.35 2.98
C LYS A 15 -0.72 -11.34 3.10
N LEU A 16 -1.32 -10.17 3.36
CA LEU A 16 -2.77 -10.04 3.44
C LEU A 16 -3.42 -10.44 2.12
N SER A 17 -2.92 -9.95 1.00
CA SER A 17 -3.42 -10.27 -0.33
C SER A 17 -3.37 -11.77 -0.62
N LEU A 18 -2.22 -12.41 -0.48
CA LEU A 18 -2.07 -13.84 -0.76
C LEU A 18 -2.89 -14.71 0.19
N SER A 19 -2.96 -14.38 1.48
CA SER A 19 -3.82 -15.09 2.43
C SER A 19 -5.31 -14.93 2.08
N SER A 20 -5.73 -13.74 1.69
CA SER A 20 -7.11 -13.48 1.25
C SER A 20 -7.45 -14.22 -0.04
N LEU A 21 -6.51 -14.38 -0.97
CA LEU A 21 -6.70 -15.21 -2.16
C LEU A 21 -6.96 -16.67 -1.78
N ILE A 22 -6.12 -17.23 -0.90
CA ILE A 22 -6.31 -18.63 -0.45
C ILE A 22 -7.65 -18.79 0.26
N ILE A 23 -8.01 -17.85 1.15
CA ILE A 23 -9.28 -17.87 1.88
C ILE A 23 -10.46 -17.79 0.90
N SER A 24 -10.41 -16.91 -0.10
CA SER A 24 -11.48 -16.79 -1.10
C SER A 24 -11.63 -18.05 -1.94
N MET A 25 -10.54 -18.73 -2.29
CA MET A 25 -10.58 -20.02 -2.98
C MET A 25 -11.23 -21.11 -2.13
N ILE A 26 -10.93 -21.15 -0.81
CA ILE A 26 -11.53 -22.09 0.12
C ILE A 26 -13.04 -21.82 0.24
N ILE A 27 -13.45 -20.55 0.43
CA ILE A 27 -14.86 -20.16 0.50
C ILE A 27 -15.60 -20.60 -0.76
N TRP A 28 -15.04 -20.36 -1.92
CA TRP A 28 -15.63 -20.73 -3.21
C TRP A 28 -15.73 -22.25 -3.39
N LEU A 29 -14.66 -22.99 -3.10
CA LEU A 29 -14.58 -24.43 -3.32
C LEU A 29 -15.57 -25.19 -2.42
N PHE A 30 -15.71 -24.79 -1.16
CA PHE A 30 -16.58 -25.46 -0.20
C PHE A 30 -17.98 -24.85 -0.12
N ASN A 31 -18.24 -23.79 -0.89
CA ASN A 31 -19.52 -23.05 -0.88
C ASN A 31 -19.99 -22.71 0.54
N LEU A 32 -19.05 -22.19 1.36
CA LEU A 32 -19.23 -22.03 2.82
C LEU A 32 -20.34 -21.03 3.20
N PHE A 33 -20.75 -20.15 2.28
CA PHE A 33 -21.77 -19.14 2.51
C PHE A 33 -22.81 -19.17 1.39
N GLU A 34 -24.09 -19.06 1.73
CA GLU A 34 -25.19 -19.02 0.77
C GLU A 34 -25.12 -17.83 -0.18
N SER A 35 -24.56 -16.71 0.29
CA SER A 35 -24.36 -15.52 -0.53
C SER A 35 -22.88 -15.35 -0.93
N ASN A 36 -22.65 -14.87 -2.14
CA ASN A 36 -21.31 -14.52 -2.62
C ASN A 36 -20.75 -13.24 -1.99
N TYR A 37 -21.43 -12.65 -1.01
CA TYR A 37 -21.06 -11.38 -0.39
C TYR A 37 -19.67 -11.43 0.28
N ILE A 38 -19.47 -12.39 1.20
CA ILE A 38 -18.17 -12.56 1.88
C ILE A 38 -17.08 -12.91 0.90
N LEU A 39 -17.35 -13.81 -0.07
CA LEU A 39 -16.43 -14.16 -1.12
C LEU A 39 -15.97 -12.91 -1.90
N SER A 40 -16.92 -12.06 -2.29
CA SER A 40 -16.63 -10.84 -3.06
C SER A 40 -15.79 -9.85 -2.24
N ILE A 41 -16.06 -9.68 -0.96
CA ILE A 41 -15.28 -8.78 -0.08
C ILE A 41 -13.86 -9.30 0.09
N VAL A 42 -13.69 -10.57 0.45
CA VAL A 42 -12.37 -11.16 0.67
C VAL A 42 -11.55 -11.13 -0.61
N PHE A 43 -12.17 -11.44 -1.77
CA PHE A 43 -11.47 -11.41 -3.05
C PHE A 43 -11.17 -9.99 -3.53
N ALA A 44 -12.15 -9.09 -3.54
CA ALA A 44 -11.96 -7.75 -4.10
C ALA A 44 -11.11 -6.86 -3.18
N PHE A 45 -11.46 -6.76 -1.89
CA PHE A 45 -10.77 -5.85 -0.96
C PHE A 45 -9.59 -6.52 -0.27
N GLY A 46 -9.73 -7.77 0.14
CA GLY A 46 -8.66 -8.52 0.79
C GLY A 46 -7.53 -8.88 -0.17
N PHE A 47 -7.84 -9.41 -1.37
CA PHE A 47 -6.81 -9.80 -2.34
C PHE A 47 -6.48 -8.69 -3.32
N LEU A 48 -7.36 -8.35 -4.27
CA LEU A 48 -7.01 -7.46 -5.40
C LEU A 48 -6.59 -6.07 -4.92
N TYR A 49 -7.38 -5.46 -4.06
CA TYR A 49 -7.14 -4.09 -3.62
C TYR A 49 -5.89 -3.98 -2.73
N SER A 50 -5.69 -4.91 -1.79
CA SER A 50 -4.48 -4.97 -0.98
C SER A 50 -3.22 -5.20 -1.82
N LEU A 51 -3.30 -6.05 -2.85
CA LEU A 51 -2.20 -6.28 -3.78
C LEU A 51 -1.81 -5.00 -4.50
N LEU A 52 -2.79 -4.27 -5.05
CA LEU A 52 -2.57 -3.00 -5.75
C LEU A 52 -1.93 -1.96 -4.84
N GLN A 53 -2.43 -1.81 -3.60
CA GLN A 53 -1.84 -0.88 -2.62
C GLN A 53 -0.39 -1.22 -2.31
N GLY A 54 -0.10 -2.51 -2.06
CA GLY A 54 1.27 -2.98 -1.81
C GLY A 54 2.21 -2.75 -2.99
N MET A 55 1.72 -2.91 -4.23
CA MET A 55 2.48 -2.60 -5.45
C MET A 55 2.74 -1.10 -5.58
N VAL A 56 1.73 -0.26 -5.43
CA VAL A 56 1.86 1.20 -5.56
C VAL A 56 2.86 1.76 -4.56
N TYR A 57 2.86 1.28 -3.31
CA TYR A 57 3.84 1.68 -2.30
C TYR A 57 5.29 1.32 -2.63
N LYS A 58 5.53 0.38 -3.56
CA LYS A 58 6.87 0.08 -4.08
C LYS A 58 7.17 0.83 -5.37
N ILE A 59 6.19 0.91 -6.26
CA ILE A 59 6.37 1.49 -7.59
C ILE A 59 6.63 3.00 -7.50
N ILE A 60 5.86 3.76 -6.73
CA ILE A 60 5.99 5.22 -6.66
C ILE A 60 7.39 5.65 -6.15
N PRO A 61 7.88 5.15 -4.98
CA PRO A 61 9.22 5.48 -4.51
C PRO A 61 10.32 5.03 -5.48
N PHE A 62 10.19 3.83 -6.06
CA PHE A 62 11.17 3.31 -7.01
C PHE A 62 11.27 4.16 -8.27
N LEU A 63 10.14 4.50 -8.90
CA LEU A 63 10.13 5.35 -10.10
C LEU A 63 10.66 6.75 -9.81
N SER A 64 10.30 7.32 -8.66
CA SER A 64 10.80 8.62 -8.22
C SER A 64 12.32 8.60 -8.07
N TRP A 65 12.84 7.60 -7.39
CA TRP A 65 14.27 7.41 -7.19
C TRP A 65 15.00 7.17 -8.53
N PHE A 66 14.48 6.27 -9.35
CA PHE A 66 15.08 5.92 -10.65
C PHE A 66 15.17 7.13 -11.59
N HIS A 67 14.07 7.91 -11.68
CA HIS A 67 14.04 9.10 -12.53
C HIS A 67 15.02 10.20 -12.06
N LEU A 68 15.12 10.42 -10.76
CA LEU A 68 16.08 11.39 -10.20
C LEU A 68 17.52 10.91 -10.39
N SER A 69 17.79 9.63 -10.17
CA SER A 69 19.11 9.03 -10.38
C SER A 69 19.56 9.15 -11.84
N SER A 70 18.66 8.88 -12.80
CA SER A 70 18.97 8.99 -14.24
C SER A 70 19.26 10.42 -14.69
N LYS A 71 18.77 11.44 -13.98
CA LYS A 71 19.03 12.86 -14.23
C LYS A 71 20.28 13.40 -13.54
N GLY A 72 21.07 12.55 -12.86
CA GLY A 72 22.32 12.96 -12.23
C GLY A 72 22.20 13.65 -10.89
N TYR A 73 21.09 13.46 -10.17
CA TYR A 73 20.97 13.91 -8.78
C TYR A 73 21.68 12.92 -7.84
N PHE A 74 22.76 13.36 -7.14
CA PHE A 74 23.57 12.47 -6.30
C PHE A 74 23.15 12.41 -4.83
N LYS A 75 22.55 13.47 -4.29
CA LYS A 75 22.04 13.48 -2.90
C LYS A 75 20.59 13.00 -2.88
N LEU A 76 20.36 11.74 -3.26
CA LEU A 76 19.03 11.16 -3.26
C LEU A 76 18.74 10.48 -1.92
N PRO A 77 17.53 10.64 -1.39
CA PRO A 77 17.05 9.80 -0.30
C PRO A 77 16.98 8.34 -0.77
N THR A 78 17.09 7.42 0.15
CA THR A 78 16.84 6.00 -0.17
C THR A 78 15.39 5.81 -0.61
N ILE A 79 15.11 4.75 -1.39
CA ILE A 79 13.75 4.44 -1.88
C ILE A 79 12.72 4.43 -0.72
N ARG A 80 13.14 4.00 0.47
CA ARG A 80 12.27 3.92 1.67
C ARG A 80 11.98 5.25 2.32
N GLU A 81 12.82 6.25 2.12
CA GLU A 81 12.62 7.57 2.69
C GLU A 81 11.60 8.41 1.93
N PHE A 82 11.18 7.98 0.72
CA PHE A 82 10.11 8.67 -0.02
C PHE A 82 8.77 8.58 0.70
N ILE A 83 8.46 7.43 1.32
CA ILE A 83 7.27 7.24 2.16
C ILE A 83 7.70 6.62 3.47
N ASP A 84 7.41 7.28 4.59
CA ASP A 84 7.77 6.79 5.91
C ASP A 84 6.97 5.52 6.25
N GLU A 85 7.65 4.46 6.68
CA GLU A 85 7.05 3.18 7.05
C GLU A 85 5.94 3.31 8.11
N LYS A 86 6.03 4.30 8.99
CA LYS A 86 5.01 4.57 10.01
C LYS A 86 3.64 4.82 9.39
N TYR A 87 3.58 5.65 8.35
CA TYR A 87 2.33 5.98 7.67
C TYR A 87 1.77 4.81 6.85
N ILE A 88 2.67 3.99 6.25
CA ILE A 88 2.26 2.77 5.56
C ILE A 88 1.62 1.78 6.56
N LYS A 89 2.19 1.63 7.77
CA LYS A 89 1.63 0.77 8.83
C LYS A 89 0.26 1.26 9.30
N ILE A 90 0.13 2.57 9.58
CA ILE A 90 -1.16 3.15 10.01
C ILE A 90 -2.23 2.87 8.95
N HIS A 91 -1.91 3.15 7.68
CA HIS A 91 -2.83 2.87 6.58
C HIS A 91 -3.19 1.38 6.50
N PHE A 92 -2.21 0.47 6.63
CA PHE A 92 -2.45 -0.98 6.62
C PHE A 92 -3.46 -1.40 7.67
N PHE A 93 -3.31 -0.94 8.92
CA PHE A 93 -4.24 -1.30 9.98
C PHE A 93 -5.65 -0.73 9.76
N VAL A 94 -5.78 0.51 9.28
CA VAL A 94 -7.10 1.09 8.95
C VAL A 94 -7.74 0.31 7.81
N HIS A 95 -6.98 -0.08 6.80
CA HIS A 95 -7.46 -0.91 5.70
C HIS A 95 -7.91 -2.30 6.18
N LEU A 96 -7.09 -2.97 7.01
CA LEU A 96 -7.42 -4.27 7.57
C LEU A 96 -8.71 -4.22 8.41
N ILE A 97 -8.85 -3.21 9.28
CA ILE A 97 -10.05 -3.01 10.09
C ILE A 97 -11.27 -2.79 9.20
N SER A 98 -11.15 -2.02 8.11
CA SER A 98 -12.27 -1.80 7.17
C SER A 98 -12.74 -3.11 6.53
N ILE A 99 -11.83 -4.00 6.13
CA ILE A 99 -12.17 -5.32 5.58
C ILE A 99 -12.91 -6.17 6.64
N VAL A 100 -12.42 -6.19 7.88
CA VAL A 100 -13.06 -6.92 8.96
C VAL A 100 -14.50 -6.42 9.19
N PHE A 101 -14.70 -5.09 9.20
CA PHE A 101 -16.05 -4.51 9.34
C PHE A 101 -16.95 -4.83 8.14
N PHE A 102 -16.43 -4.89 6.93
CA PHE A 102 -17.20 -5.36 5.77
C PHE A 102 -17.60 -6.83 5.90
N ILE A 103 -16.74 -7.70 6.43
CA ILE A 103 -17.09 -9.10 6.67
C ILE A 103 -18.16 -9.21 7.77
N LEU A 104 -18.01 -8.44 8.86
CA LEU A 104 -18.97 -8.43 9.96
C LEU A 104 -20.34 -7.86 9.55
N SER A 105 -20.39 -6.97 8.55
CA SER A 105 -21.65 -6.42 8.05
C SER A 105 -22.55 -7.46 7.37
N TYR A 106 -22.02 -8.65 7.06
CA TYR A 106 -22.83 -9.79 6.63
C TYR A 106 -23.79 -10.27 7.74
N PHE A 107 -23.37 -10.18 9.01
CA PHE A 107 -24.16 -10.60 10.15
C PHE A 107 -25.00 -9.46 10.73
N GLU A 108 -24.50 -8.21 10.64
CA GLU A 108 -25.15 -7.01 11.19
C GLU A 108 -25.10 -5.88 10.18
N ASN A 109 -26.22 -5.63 9.50
CA ASN A 109 -26.30 -4.67 8.39
C ASN A 109 -25.85 -3.24 8.75
N ASN A 110 -26.02 -2.81 10.00
CA ASN A 110 -25.63 -1.46 10.43
C ASN A 110 -24.11 -1.22 10.34
N LEU A 111 -23.31 -2.29 10.40
CA LEU A 111 -21.86 -2.19 10.32
C LEU A 111 -21.35 -1.78 8.93
N ILE A 112 -22.18 -1.85 7.89
CA ILE A 112 -21.80 -1.45 6.53
C ILE A 112 -21.45 0.03 6.46
N TYR A 113 -22.16 0.88 7.21
CA TYR A 113 -21.87 2.32 7.27
C TYR A 113 -20.50 2.58 7.89
N SER A 114 -20.20 1.91 9.01
CA SER A 114 -18.89 2.02 9.68
C SER A 114 -17.77 1.50 8.80
N ALA A 115 -17.98 0.36 8.11
CA ALA A 115 -17.04 -0.22 7.17
C ALA A 115 -16.72 0.76 6.02
N SER A 116 -17.75 1.38 5.45
CA SER A 116 -17.62 2.33 4.34
C SER A 116 -16.86 3.59 4.76
N ILE A 117 -17.11 4.12 5.96
CA ILE A 117 -16.38 5.27 6.50
C ILE A 117 -14.91 4.92 6.71
N LEU A 118 -14.62 3.77 7.34
CA LEU A 118 -13.24 3.30 7.56
C LEU A 118 -12.50 3.08 6.24
N PHE A 119 -13.18 2.53 5.23
CA PHE A 119 -12.62 2.35 3.90
C PHE A 119 -12.33 3.68 3.21
N LEU A 120 -13.21 4.67 3.34
CA LEU A 120 -12.98 6.02 2.84
C LEU A 120 -11.74 6.65 3.50
N ILE A 121 -11.63 6.56 4.83
CA ILE A 121 -10.47 7.05 5.59
C ILE A 121 -9.19 6.35 5.11
N SER A 122 -9.24 5.02 4.91
CA SER A 122 -8.12 4.26 4.37
C SER A 122 -7.66 4.81 3.01
N ASN A 123 -8.60 5.07 2.09
CA ASN A 123 -8.28 5.62 0.77
C ASN A 123 -7.67 7.02 0.84
N ILE A 124 -8.17 7.87 1.74
CA ILE A 124 -7.61 9.21 1.96
C ILE A 124 -6.17 9.11 2.48
N LEU A 125 -5.91 8.23 3.44
CA LEU A 125 -4.55 7.99 3.96
C LEU A 125 -3.61 7.47 2.88
N PHE A 126 -4.07 6.53 2.06
CA PHE A 126 -3.32 6.02 0.91
C PHE A 126 -2.94 7.15 -0.06
N PHE A 127 -3.91 7.97 -0.43
CA PHE A 127 -3.68 9.10 -1.33
C PHE A 127 -2.70 10.12 -0.75
N ILE A 128 -2.84 10.48 0.54
CA ILE A 128 -1.90 11.38 1.24
C ILE A 128 -0.48 10.82 1.21
N ASN A 129 -0.31 9.52 1.47
CA ASN A 129 1.00 8.87 1.44
C ASN A 129 1.64 8.93 0.05
N CYS A 130 0.86 8.70 -1.00
CA CYS A 130 1.32 8.83 -2.39
C CYS A 130 1.68 10.29 -2.73
N LEU A 131 0.85 11.25 -2.32
CA LEU A 131 1.15 12.68 -2.52
C LEU A 131 2.43 13.11 -1.80
N ASN A 132 2.71 12.59 -0.61
CA ASN A 132 3.94 12.90 0.12
C ASN A 132 5.19 12.42 -0.62
N ALA A 133 5.13 11.26 -1.28
CA ALA A 133 6.22 10.80 -2.14
C ALA A 133 6.42 11.75 -3.34
N VAL A 134 5.33 12.15 -3.99
CA VAL A 134 5.38 13.10 -5.12
C VAL A 134 5.91 14.46 -4.68
N LYS A 135 5.49 14.98 -3.50
CA LYS A 135 6.03 16.23 -2.95
C LYS A 135 7.53 16.15 -2.71
N LYS A 136 8.04 15.05 -2.15
CA LYS A 136 9.49 14.83 -1.96
C LYS A 136 10.21 14.80 -3.31
N TYR A 137 9.65 14.12 -4.31
CA TYR A 137 10.20 14.11 -5.67
C TYR A 137 10.29 15.52 -6.25
N ILE A 138 9.23 16.33 -6.19
CA ILE A 138 9.20 17.72 -6.68
C ILE A 138 10.20 18.60 -5.92
N ALA A 139 10.32 18.42 -4.60
CA ALA A 139 11.28 19.19 -3.80
C ALA A 139 12.72 18.94 -4.24
N ILE A 140 13.08 17.69 -4.58
CA ILE A 140 14.42 17.34 -5.07
C ILE A 140 14.65 17.89 -6.48
N THR A 141 13.64 17.85 -7.36
CA THR A 141 13.79 18.38 -8.74
C THR A 141 14.01 19.90 -8.79
N LYS A 142 13.65 20.62 -7.71
CA LYS A 142 13.97 22.05 -7.59
C LYS A 142 15.43 22.33 -7.22
N THR A 143 16.17 21.33 -6.74
CA THR A 143 17.62 21.46 -6.54
C THR A 143 18.32 21.24 -7.90
N ALA A 144 19.39 22.00 -8.16
CA ALA A 144 20.13 21.82 -9.42
C ALA A 144 20.78 20.43 -9.49
N PRO A 145 20.71 19.71 -10.62
CA PRO A 145 21.52 18.52 -10.81
C PRO A 145 22.99 18.89 -10.77
N MET A 146 23.87 17.96 -10.40
CA MET A 146 25.30 18.18 -10.35
C MET A 146 25.81 18.42 -11.76
N ASP A 147 26.56 19.50 -11.95
CA ASP A 147 27.24 19.80 -13.24
C ASP A 147 28.37 18.80 -13.46
N LEU A 148 28.13 17.82 -14.33
CA LEU A 148 29.11 16.80 -14.69
C LEU A 148 30.22 17.36 -15.61
N SER A 149 30.11 18.60 -16.10
CA SER A 149 31.13 19.24 -16.94
C SER A 149 32.41 19.53 -16.16
N ALA A 150 32.34 19.63 -14.83
CA ALA A 150 33.46 19.81 -13.92
C ALA A 150 34.37 18.57 -13.78
N PHE A 151 33.96 17.41 -14.29
CA PHE A 151 34.68 16.12 -14.19
C PHE A 151 35.23 15.65 -15.59
N LYS A 152 35.07 16.44 -16.62
CA LYS A 152 35.74 16.27 -17.91
C LYS A 152 36.94 17.17 -17.98
#